data_2e05a62d2603bf65be469d319657ffc4
#
_entry.id   2e05a62d2603bf65be469d319657ffc4
#
_cell.length_a   1.000
_cell.length_b   1.000
_cell.length_c   1.000
_cell.angle_alpha   90.00
_cell.angle_beta   90.00
_cell.angle_gamma   90.00
#
_symmetry.space_group_name_H-M   'P 1'
#
loop_
_entity.id
_entity.type
_entity.pdbx_description
1 polymer ?
#
loop_
_entity_poly.entity_id
_entity_poly.type
_entity_poly.pdbx_seq_one_letter_code
_entity_poly.pdbx_strand_id
1 'polypeptide(L)'
;MRFSPTRHGALIGVLALALTACSTAAPETADSTGEQASVQFEDNNGTHTLSTPLTSVVATDNRTFETLASWGIELSAAAVALMPSTISYTEDDSIIDLGLHSEPNLESVVAVQPDVIINGQRFAQFHDDFAKLVPDAVIVELDPREGEPFDAELKRQTTVLGEIFGKQAEAEKLNADFDAAIERVNAAYSADDSVMAVITSGGEIGYSAPSVGRTLGPLFDIFDFTAALDVSESSEDHQGDDISVEAIAASNPDWILVMDRDAAILADDPTYVQGSEVLENSEALSGVTAVQNGNLVYMPADTYTNEGIQTYTEFFNALADAMEAKN
;
A
#
# COMPACT_ATOMS: atom_id res chain seq x y z
N MET A 1 41.80 -18.89 -62.43
CA MET A 1 41.33 -19.71 -63.59
C MET A 1 39.84 -19.56 -63.61
N ARG A 2 39.29 -18.75 -64.51
CA ARG A 2 38.58 -19.20 -65.73
C ARG A 2 37.28 -19.94 -65.38
N PHE A 3 36.04 -19.69 -65.82
CA PHE A 3 35.45 -18.79 -66.81
C PHE A 3 33.93 -18.84 -66.59
N SER A 4 33.24 -17.73 -66.79
CA SER A 4 31.84 -17.62 -67.21
C SER A 4 31.69 -18.23 -68.64
N PRO A 5 30.49 -18.51 -69.17
CA PRO A 5 29.52 -17.49 -69.54
C PRO A 5 28.03 -17.91 -69.67
N THR A 6 27.15 -16.92 -69.49
CA THR A 6 26.01 -16.47 -70.36
C THR A 6 25.25 -17.39 -71.32
N ARG A 7 23.87 -17.26 -71.36
CA ARG A 7 23.02 -16.83 -72.50
C ARG A 7 21.54 -17.11 -72.24
N HIS A 8 20.69 -16.10 -72.18
CA HIS A 8 19.82 -15.52 -73.23
C HIS A 8 18.70 -16.42 -73.75
N GLY A 9 17.43 -15.89 -73.73
CA GLY A 9 16.26 -16.26 -74.54
C GLY A 9 14.95 -15.96 -73.78
N ALA A 10 14.30 -14.94 -73.96
CA ALA A 10 13.46 -14.34 -74.99
C ALA A 10 11.96 -14.74 -74.83
N LEU A 11 11.19 -13.68 -74.50
CA LEU A 11 9.80 -13.33 -74.87
C LEU A 11 8.89 -14.38 -75.51
N ILE A 12 7.65 -14.45 -75.00
CA ILE A 12 6.42 -14.30 -75.82
C ILE A 12 5.29 -13.87 -74.86
N GLY A 13 4.60 -12.77 -75.20
CA GLY A 13 3.43 -12.26 -74.48
C GLY A 13 2.15 -12.90 -75.04
N VAL A 14 1.15 -13.04 -74.18
CA VAL A 14 -0.25 -13.26 -74.58
C VAL A 14 -1.12 -12.33 -73.74
N LEU A 15 -1.79 -11.46 -74.48
CA LEU A 15 -2.80 -10.51 -74.05
C LEU A 15 -4.11 -11.27 -74.00
N ALA A 16 -4.77 -11.32 -72.82
CA ALA A 16 -6.14 -11.77 -72.70
C ALA A 16 -6.97 -10.73 -71.93
N LEU A 17 -7.97 -10.21 -72.59
CA LEU A 17 -8.95 -9.22 -72.09
C LEU A 17 -9.79 -9.80 -70.98
N ALA A 18 -9.93 -9.02 -69.93
CA ALA A 18 -10.81 -9.30 -68.80
C ALA A 18 -12.19 -8.75 -69.03
N LEU A 19 -13.17 -9.58 -68.75
CA LEU A 19 -14.61 -9.22 -68.60
C LEU A 19 -14.81 -8.78 -67.14
N THR A 20 -15.25 -7.53 -66.98
CA THR A 20 -15.71 -6.96 -65.73
C THR A 20 -17.10 -7.52 -65.43
N ALA A 21 -17.21 -8.34 -64.39
CA ALA A 21 -18.45 -8.65 -63.70
C ALA A 21 -18.54 -7.79 -62.42
N CYS A 22 -19.43 -6.77 -62.46
CA CYS A 22 -19.86 -6.06 -61.27
C CYS A 22 -20.69 -7.00 -60.42
N SER A 23 -20.09 -7.54 -59.37
CA SER A 23 -20.82 -8.14 -58.25
C SER A 23 -20.97 -7.05 -57.19
N THR A 24 -22.18 -6.57 -56.96
CA THR A 24 -22.58 -5.77 -55.81
C THR A 24 -22.54 -6.66 -54.59
N ALA A 25 -21.36 -6.71 -53.92
CA ALA A 25 -21.27 -7.23 -52.59
C ALA A 25 -21.94 -6.20 -51.65
N ALA A 26 -22.98 -6.61 -50.97
CA ALA A 26 -23.49 -5.89 -49.80
C ALA A 26 -22.36 -5.76 -48.76
N PRO A 27 -22.28 -4.66 -48.00
CA PRO A 27 -21.33 -4.59 -46.90
C PRO A 27 -21.71 -5.69 -45.89
N GLU A 28 -20.87 -6.70 -45.76
CA GLU A 28 -20.85 -7.52 -44.56
C GLU A 28 -20.60 -6.55 -43.42
N THR A 29 -21.63 -6.30 -42.61
CA THR A 29 -21.43 -5.79 -41.27
C THR A 29 -20.54 -6.78 -40.58
N ALA A 30 -19.24 -6.44 -40.44
CA ALA A 30 -18.38 -7.04 -39.49
C ALA A 30 -19.07 -6.86 -38.12
N ASP A 31 -19.66 -7.93 -37.64
CA ASP A 31 -20.08 -8.04 -36.26
C ASP A 31 -18.80 -8.00 -35.45
N SER A 32 -18.41 -6.78 -35.07
CA SER A 32 -17.38 -6.60 -34.06
C SER A 32 -18.02 -7.11 -32.76
N THR A 33 -17.93 -8.39 -32.51
CA THR A 33 -17.92 -8.88 -31.14
C THR A 33 -16.71 -8.21 -30.51
N GLY A 34 -16.95 -7.08 -29.86
CA GLY A 34 -15.94 -6.36 -29.13
C GLY A 34 -15.37 -7.36 -28.11
N GLU A 35 -14.15 -7.77 -28.32
CA GLU A 35 -13.40 -8.46 -27.29
C GLU A 35 -13.44 -7.52 -26.08
N GLN A 36 -14.11 -7.94 -25.02
CA GLN A 36 -14.16 -7.20 -23.78
C GLN A 36 -12.74 -7.10 -23.29
N ALA A 37 -12.21 -5.89 -23.12
CA ALA A 37 -10.88 -5.69 -22.64
C ALA A 37 -10.78 -6.33 -21.24
N SER A 38 -9.63 -6.92 -20.92
CA SER A 38 -9.40 -7.51 -19.61
C SER A 38 -7.97 -7.25 -19.15
N VAL A 39 -7.78 -7.20 -17.86
CA VAL A 39 -6.46 -7.14 -17.22
C VAL A 39 -6.23 -8.46 -16.49
N GLN A 40 -5.00 -8.98 -16.56
CA GLN A 40 -4.55 -10.13 -15.79
C GLN A 40 -3.50 -9.66 -14.79
N PHE A 41 -3.62 -10.09 -13.54
CA PHE A 41 -2.72 -9.77 -12.46
C PHE A 41 -2.61 -10.93 -11.46
N GLU A 42 -1.67 -10.85 -10.52
CA GLU A 42 -1.46 -11.85 -9.47
C GLU A 42 -1.58 -11.19 -8.09
N ASP A 43 -2.34 -11.83 -7.19
CA ASP A 43 -2.46 -11.45 -5.79
C ASP A 43 -2.01 -12.56 -4.85
N ASN A 44 -2.37 -12.51 -3.57
CA ASN A 44 -2.01 -13.54 -2.60
C ASN A 44 -2.69 -14.89 -2.85
N ASN A 45 -3.79 -14.90 -3.60
CA ASN A 45 -4.61 -16.09 -3.89
C ASN A 45 -4.34 -16.68 -5.28
N GLY A 46 -3.52 -16.02 -6.10
CA GLY A 46 -3.09 -16.48 -7.42
C GLY A 46 -3.36 -15.50 -8.56
N THR A 47 -3.51 -16.04 -9.77
CA THR A 47 -3.70 -15.22 -10.97
C THR A 47 -5.19 -15.01 -11.24
N HIS A 48 -5.57 -13.76 -11.44
CA HIS A 48 -6.93 -13.34 -11.76
C HIS A 48 -7.01 -12.69 -13.14
N THR A 49 -8.21 -12.73 -13.72
CA THR A 49 -8.54 -11.99 -14.93
C THR A 49 -9.78 -11.16 -14.65
N LEU A 50 -9.68 -9.85 -14.83
CA LEU A 50 -10.73 -8.88 -14.54
C LEU A 50 -11.15 -8.18 -15.84
N SER A 51 -12.44 -8.20 -16.13
CA SER A 51 -13.00 -7.50 -17.30
C SER A 51 -12.99 -5.99 -17.08
N THR A 52 -12.68 -5.22 -18.12
CA THR A 52 -12.63 -3.76 -18.06
C THR A 52 -13.53 -3.14 -19.14
N PRO A 53 -14.07 -1.92 -18.96
CA PRO A 53 -13.88 -1.05 -17.78
C PRO A 53 -14.63 -1.57 -16.54
N LEU A 54 -14.12 -1.25 -15.35
CA LEU A 54 -14.80 -1.52 -14.08
C LEU A 54 -15.98 -0.56 -13.91
N THR A 55 -17.07 -1.04 -13.39
CA THR A 55 -18.31 -0.27 -13.15
C THR A 55 -18.66 -0.15 -11.67
N SER A 56 -18.18 -1.06 -10.85
CA SER A 56 -18.40 -1.07 -9.42
C SER A 56 -17.18 -1.61 -8.68
N VAL A 57 -16.58 -0.76 -7.88
CA VAL A 57 -15.38 -1.04 -7.08
C VAL A 57 -15.72 -0.95 -5.61
N VAL A 58 -15.31 -1.94 -4.84
CA VAL A 58 -15.41 -1.94 -3.38
C VAL A 58 -14.00 -1.96 -2.79
N ALA A 59 -13.75 -1.19 -1.74
CA ALA A 59 -12.48 -1.16 -1.05
C ALA A 59 -12.65 -1.29 0.47
N THR A 60 -11.88 -2.20 1.08
CA THR A 60 -11.91 -2.46 2.54
C THR A 60 -10.53 -2.48 3.18
N ASP A 61 -9.45 -2.43 2.36
CA ASP A 61 -8.08 -2.47 2.84
C ASP A 61 -7.55 -1.06 3.16
N ASN A 62 -7.21 -0.83 4.41
CA ASN A 62 -6.66 0.42 4.92
C ASN A 62 -5.36 0.87 4.24
N ARG A 63 -4.56 -0.05 3.69
CA ARG A 63 -3.31 0.29 3.00
C ARG A 63 -3.53 0.88 1.61
N THR A 64 -4.75 0.77 1.08
CA THR A 64 -5.05 1.11 -0.32
C THR A 64 -5.86 2.38 -0.50
N PHE A 65 -6.58 2.83 0.54
CA PHE A 65 -7.52 3.95 0.42
C PHE A 65 -6.89 5.23 -0.11
N GLU A 66 -5.73 5.62 0.42
CA GLU A 66 -5.03 6.83 -0.02
C GLU A 66 -4.58 6.72 -1.48
N THR A 67 -4.04 5.57 -1.86
CA THR A 67 -3.62 5.28 -3.23
C THR A 67 -4.79 5.39 -4.19
N LEU A 68 -5.90 4.71 -3.90
CA LEU A 68 -7.11 4.74 -4.74
C LEU A 68 -7.70 6.14 -4.84
N ALA A 69 -7.76 6.86 -3.72
CA ALA A 69 -8.25 8.24 -3.67
C ALA A 69 -7.36 9.19 -4.50
N SER A 70 -6.03 9.10 -4.34
CA SER A 70 -5.08 9.92 -5.08
C SER A 70 -5.13 9.70 -6.59
N TRP A 71 -5.51 8.50 -7.01
CA TRP A 71 -5.68 8.14 -8.43
C TRP A 71 -7.07 8.46 -8.98
N GLY A 72 -7.98 8.94 -8.14
CA GLY A 72 -9.36 9.28 -8.52
C GLY A 72 -10.20 8.07 -8.89
N ILE A 73 -10.00 6.94 -8.23
CA ILE A 73 -10.82 5.75 -8.41
C ILE A 73 -12.16 5.97 -7.72
N GLU A 74 -13.25 5.82 -8.45
CA GLU A 74 -14.59 5.90 -7.88
C GLU A 74 -14.95 4.60 -7.17
N LEU A 75 -15.44 4.70 -5.92
CA LEU A 75 -15.87 3.56 -5.12
C LEU A 75 -17.40 3.52 -5.01
N SER A 76 -17.99 2.34 -5.18
CA SER A 76 -19.41 2.11 -4.94
C SER A 76 -19.72 1.85 -3.47
N ALA A 77 -18.80 1.18 -2.76
CA ALA A 77 -18.86 0.98 -1.33
C ALA A 77 -17.45 0.84 -0.76
N ALA A 78 -17.27 1.20 0.49
CA ALA A 78 -15.99 1.05 1.19
C ALA A 78 -16.19 0.97 2.71
N ALA A 79 -15.14 0.54 3.43
CA ALA A 79 -15.10 0.63 4.89
C ALA A 79 -14.78 2.07 5.33
N VAL A 80 -15.67 3.03 4.99
CA VAL A 80 -15.45 4.48 5.22
C VAL A 80 -15.21 4.79 6.69
N ALA A 81 -15.91 4.11 7.60
CA ALA A 81 -15.71 4.27 9.04
C ALA A 81 -14.29 3.91 9.54
N LEU A 82 -13.47 3.25 8.72
CA LEU A 82 -12.06 2.97 9.02
C LEU A 82 -11.08 3.97 8.39
N MET A 83 -11.55 4.87 7.54
CA MET A 83 -10.69 5.84 6.88
C MET A 83 -10.42 7.03 7.80
N PRO A 84 -9.20 7.56 7.84
CA PRO A 84 -8.94 8.84 8.47
C PRO A 84 -9.56 9.98 7.65
N SER A 85 -9.85 11.10 8.31
CA SER A 85 -10.43 12.28 7.66
C SER A 85 -9.53 12.93 6.59
N THR A 86 -8.27 12.51 6.50
CA THR A 86 -7.32 12.90 5.45
C THR A 86 -7.65 12.29 4.08
N ILE A 87 -8.43 11.22 4.05
CA ILE A 87 -8.83 10.53 2.82
C ILE A 87 -10.12 11.15 2.27
N SER A 88 -10.10 11.63 1.03
CA SER A 88 -11.23 12.34 0.41
C SER A 88 -12.52 11.54 0.30
N TYR A 89 -12.46 10.22 0.31
CA TYR A 89 -13.65 9.35 0.32
C TYR A 89 -14.55 9.55 1.55
N THR A 90 -14.01 10.05 2.65
CA THR A 90 -14.80 10.34 3.87
C THR A 90 -15.80 11.49 3.69
N GLU A 91 -15.60 12.31 2.65
CA GLU A 91 -16.47 13.43 2.31
C GLU A 91 -17.46 13.09 1.18
N ASP A 92 -17.41 11.86 0.63
CA ASP A 92 -18.25 11.43 -0.49
C ASP A 92 -19.46 10.61 -0.02
N ASP A 93 -20.60 11.28 0.15
CA ASP A 93 -21.87 10.67 0.57
C ASP A 93 -22.43 9.64 -0.45
N SER A 94 -21.86 9.52 -1.64
CA SER A 94 -22.28 8.53 -2.64
C SER A 94 -21.70 7.14 -2.37
N ILE A 95 -20.62 7.04 -1.60
CA ILE A 95 -20.00 5.78 -1.22
C ILE A 95 -20.79 5.12 -0.10
N ILE A 96 -21.25 3.90 -0.32
CA ILE A 96 -21.93 3.15 0.72
C ILE A 96 -20.93 2.70 1.79
N ASP A 97 -21.11 3.16 3.02
CA ASP A 97 -20.25 2.75 4.13
C ASP A 97 -20.55 1.32 4.58
N LEU A 98 -19.53 0.47 4.57
CA LEU A 98 -19.59 -0.90 5.08
C LEU A 98 -19.41 -0.98 6.61
N GLY A 99 -19.14 0.13 7.26
CA GLY A 99 -18.93 0.22 8.70
C GLY A 99 -17.59 -0.34 9.16
N LEU A 100 -17.52 -0.62 10.47
CA LEU A 100 -16.32 -1.18 11.12
C LEU A 100 -16.22 -2.70 10.91
N HIS A 101 -15.00 -3.21 10.88
CA HIS A 101 -14.71 -4.64 10.78
C HIS A 101 -15.26 -5.48 11.96
N SER A 102 -15.61 -4.87 13.09
CA SER A 102 -16.23 -5.55 14.22
C SER A 102 -17.72 -5.86 14.00
N GLU A 103 -18.40 -5.06 13.17
CA GLU A 103 -19.82 -5.21 12.83
C GLU A 103 -20.09 -4.70 11.39
N PRO A 104 -19.53 -5.36 10.34
CA PRO A 104 -19.62 -4.86 8.98
C PRO A 104 -21.00 -5.10 8.38
N ASN A 105 -21.45 -4.16 7.54
CA ASN A 105 -22.64 -4.30 6.72
C ASN A 105 -22.32 -4.99 5.39
N LEU A 106 -22.09 -6.30 5.42
CA LEU A 106 -21.75 -7.08 4.23
C LEU A 106 -22.89 -7.18 3.23
N GLU A 107 -24.17 -7.00 3.65
CA GLU A 107 -25.30 -7.03 2.74
C GLU A 107 -25.28 -5.84 1.75
N SER A 108 -24.67 -4.73 2.12
CA SER A 108 -24.50 -3.58 1.24
C SER A 108 -23.61 -3.89 0.03
N VAL A 109 -22.69 -4.84 0.15
CA VAL A 109 -21.84 -5.27 -0.98
C VAL A 109 -22.67 -5.92 -2.08
N VAL A 110 -23.71 -6.68 -1.70
CA VAL A 110 -24.63 -7.31 -2.67
C VAL A 110 -25.40 -6.25 -3.47
N ALA A 111 -25.75 -5.14 -2.84
CA ALA A 111 -26.52 -4.07 -3.46
C ALA A 111 -25.74 -3.36 -4.58
N VAL A 112 -24.42 -3.24 -4.44
CA VAL A 112 -23.54 -2.55 -5.43
C VAL A 112 -23.04 -3.46 -6.54
N GLN A 113 -23.21 -4.78 -6.42
CA GLN A 113 -22.82 -5.77 -7.43
C GLN A 113 -21.38 -5.52 -7.96
N PRO A 114 -20.33 -5.63 -7.11
CA PRO A 114 -18.98 -5.22 -7.47
C PRO A 114 -18.39 -6.09 -8.59
N ASP A 115 -17.62 -5.46 -9.45
CA ASP A 115 -16.69 -6.15 -10.37
C ASP A 115 -15.45 -6.63 -9.61
N VAL A 116 -15.01 -5.81 -8.66
CA VAL A 116 -13.80 -6.06 -7.86
C VAL A 116 -13.97 -5.57 -6.42
N ILE A 117 -13.40 -6.32 -5.49
CA ILE A 117 -13.27 -5.95 -4.07
C ILE A 117 -11.78 -5.91 -3.73
N ILE A 118 -11.24 -4.76 -3.39
CA ILE A 118 -9.89 -4.62 -2.84
C ILE A 118 -9.99 -4.88 -1.34
N ASN A 119 -9.69 -6.12 -0.94
CA ASN A 119 -9.84 -6.62 0.42
C ASN A 119 -8.49 -6.76 1.10
N GLY A 120 -8.45 -6.57 2.41
CA GLY A 120 -7.23 -6.74 3.18
C GLY A 120 -7.34 -6.26 4.61
N GLN A 121 -6.24 -6.32 5.34
CA GLN A 121 -6.14 -5.82 6.69
C GLN A 121 -7.26 -6.38 7.61
N ARG A 122 -7.99 -5.49 8.27
CA ARG A 122 -9.07 -5.83 9.21
C ARG A 122 -10.23 -6.58 8.56
N PHE A 123 -10.42 -6.41 7.26
CA PHE A 123 -11.48 -7.08 6.48
C PHE A 123 -11.03 -8.39 5.82
N ALA A 124 -9.76 -8.76 5.86
CA ALA A 124 -9.26 -10.01 5.29
C ALA A 124 -10.04 -11.25 5.80
N GLN A 125 -10.49 -11.21 7.06
CA GLN A 125 -11.30 -12.26 7.68
C GLN A 125 -12.65 -12.52 6.99
N PHE A 126 -13.15 -11.59 6.17
CA PHE A 126 -14.44 -11.69 5.47
C PHE A 126 -14.32 -12.18 4.01
N HIS A 127 -13.15 -12.64 3.58
CA HIS A 127 -12.93 -13.17 2.23
C HIS A 127 -14.00 -14.18 1.82
N ASP A 128 -14.21 -15.21 2.63
CA ASP A 128 -15.18 -16.28 2.37
C ASP A 128 -16.63 -15.78 2.34
N ASP A 129 -16.95 -14.75 3.10
CA ASP A 129 -18.29 -14.17 3.12
C ASP A 129 -18.51 -13.33 1.87
N PHE A 130 -17.55 -12.53 1.42
CA PHE A 130 -17.60 -11.82 0.13
C PHE A 130 -17.74 -12.82 -1.03
N ALA A 131 -16.94 -13.89 -1.06
CA ALA A 131 -17.02 -14.89 -2.11
C ALA A 131 -18.38 -15.60 -2.20
N LYS A 132 -19.09 -15.75 -1.07
CA LYS A 132 -20.46 -16.32 -1.04
C LYS A 132 -21.50 -15.31 -1.45
N LEU A 133 -21.37 -14.04 -1.03
CA LEU A 133 -22.35 -13.00 -1.26
C LEU A 133 -22.32 -12.47 -2.70
N VAL A 134 -21.13 -12.33 -3.29
CA VAL A 134 -20.89 -11.77 -4.62
C VAL A 134 -19.94 -12.66 -5.43
N PRO A 135 -20.37 -13.88 -5.81
CA PRO A 135 -19.50 -14.89 -6.43
C PRO A 135 -18.96 -14.50 -7.81
N ASP A 136 -19.50 -13.47 -8.44
CA ASP A 136 -19.04 -12.96 -9.74
C ASP A 136 -17.97 -11.87 -9.59
N ALA A 137 -17.76 -11.34 -8.38
CA ALA A 137 -16.73 -10.34 -8.09
C ALA A 137 -15.36 -10.99 -7.97
N VAL A 138 -14.31 -10.29 -8.43
CA VAL A 138 -12.93 -10.67 -8.15
C VAL A 138 -12.53 -10.05 -6.80
N ILE A 139 -12.17 -10.89 -5.82
CA ILE A 139 -11.65 -10.44 -4.53
C ILE A 139 -10.13 -10.40 -4.64
N VAL A 140 -9.57 -9.22 -4.43
CA VAL A 140 -8.12 -8.95 -4.55
C VAL A 140 -7.54 -8.75 -3.16
N GLU A 141 -6.54 -9.53 -2.80
CA GLU A 141 -5.85 -9.46 -1.51
C GLU A 141 -4.35 -9.30 -1.72
N LEU A 142 -3.83 -8.19 -1.23
CA LEU A 142 -2.45 -7.74 -1.45
C LEU A 142 -1.72 -7.46 -0.13
N ASP A 143 -2.20 -8.01 0.99
CA ASP A 143 -1.50 -7.90 2.27
C ASP A 143 -0.05 -8.39 2.13
N PRO A 144 0.91 -7.77 2.83
CA PRO A 144 2.28 -8.24 2.85
C PRO A 144 2.37 -9.72 3.21
N ARG A 145 3.08 -10.49 2.39
CA ARG A 145 3.24 -11.95 2.57
C ARG A 145 4.30 -12.22 3.62
N GLU A 146 4.05 -13.24 4.45
CA GLU A 146 4.99 -13.68 5.46
C GLU A 146 6.33 -14.10 4.82
N GLY A 147 7.44 -13.59 5.36
CA GLY A 147 8.79 -13.91 4.92
C GLY A 147 9.28 -13.13 3.69
N GLU A 148 8.45 -12.30 3.09
CA GLU A 148 8.86 -11.41 2.01
C GLU A 148 9.26 -10.03 2.58
N PRO A 149 10.22 -9.31 1.95
CA PRO A 149 10.60 -7.97 2.39
C PRO A 149 9.43 -6.99 2.34
N PHE A 150 9.17 -6.31 3.46
CA PHE A 150 7.99 -5.45 3.61
C PHE A 150 7.95 -4.30 2.58
N ASP A 151 9.09 -3.69 2.28
CA ASP A 151 9.21 -2.64 1.25
C ASP A 151 8.87 -3.17 -0.15
N ALA A 152 9.30 -4.40 -0.46
CA ALA A 152 8.95 -5.04 -1.72
C ALA A 152 7.45 -5.35 -1.81
N GLU A 153 6.82 -5.73 -0.71
CA GLU A 153 5.38 -6.01 -0.65
C GLU A 153 4.53 -4.75 -0.80
N LEU A 154 4.91 -3.62 -0.23
CA LEU A 154 4.23 -2.33 -0.46
C LEU A 154 4.32 -1.90 -1.94
N LYS A 155 5.49 -2.06 -2.55
CA LYS A 155 5.66 -1.79 -3.99
C LYS A 155 4.89 -2.76 -4.87
N ARG A 156 4.82 -4.04 -4.50
CA ARG A 156 3.99 -5.04 -5.19
C ARG A 156 2.51 -4.65 -5.15
N GLN A 157 1.99 -4.30 -3.97
CA GLN A 157 0.61 -3.85 -3.80
C GLN A 157 0.31 -2.66 -4.72
N THR A 158 1.16 -1.64 -4.69
CA THR A 158 1.02 -0.43 -5.52
C THR A 158 1.06 -0.77 -7.01
N THR A 159 1.97 -1.66 -7.44
CA THR A 159 2.11 -2.08 -8.83
C THR A 159 0.86 -2.81 -9.32
N VAL A 160 0.36 -3.79 -8.55
CA VAL A 160 -0.83 -4.56 -8.91
C VAL A 160 -2.07 -3.68 -8.96
N LEU A 161 -2.25 -2.76 -8.03
CA LEU A 161 -3.32 -1.76 -8.10
C LEU A 161 -3.20 -0.91 -9.38
N GLY A 162 -1.99 -0.51 -9.76
CA GLY A 162 -1.73 0.19 -11.02
C GLY A 162 -2.16 -0.61 -12.25
N GLU A 163 -1.92 -1.91 -12.27
CA GLU A 163 -2.34 -2.81 -13.34
C GLU A 163 -3.87 -2.91 -13.41
N ILE A 164 -4.54 -3.11 -12.27
CA ILE A 164 -6.00 -3.25 -12.16
C ILE A 164 -6.71 -2.00 -12.67
N PHE A 165 -6.24 -0.82 -12.27
CA PHE A 165 -6.92 0.45 -12.53
C PHE A 165 -6.35 1.25 -13.72
N GLY A 166 -5.38 0.69 -14.46
CA GLY A 166 -4.74 1.37 -15.59
C GLY A 166 -3.92 2.60 -15.16
N LYS A 167 -3.31 2.53 -13.97
CA LYS A 167 -2.55 3.59 -13.30
C LYS A 167 -1.07 3.23 -13.14
N GLN A 168 -0.51 2.53 -14.13
CA GLN A 168 0.87 2.03 -14.06
C GLN A 168 1.90 3.16 -13.87
N ALA A 169 1.71 4.30 -14.55
CA ALA A 169 2.64 5.43 -14.44
C ALA A 169 2.59 6.09 -13.05
N GLU A 170 1.40 6.19 -12.46
CA GLU A 170 1.20 6.68 -11.10
C GLU A 170 1.80 5.71 -10.08
N ALA A 171 1.64 4.39 -10.28
CA ALA A 171 2.24 3.36 -9.45
C ALA A 171 3.77 3.38 -9.52
N GLU A 172 4.36 3.47 -10.72
CA GLU A 172 5.80 3.61 -10.91
C GLU A 172 6.34 4.84 -10.16
N LYS A 173 5.59 5.95 -10.19
CA LYS A 173 5.98 7.17 -9.46
C LYS A 173 5.98 6.96 -7.95
N LEU A 174 4.91 6.37 -7.37
CA LEU A 174 4.86 6.09 -5.94
C LEU A 174 6.00 5.17 -5.51
N ASN A 175 6.27 4.11 -6.27
CA ASN A 175 7.38 3.19 -5.99
C ASN A 175 8.74 3.91 -6.05
N ALA A 176 8.95 4.80 -7.03
CA ALA A 176 10.18 5.57 -7.15
C ALA A 176 10.36 6.60 -6.03
N ASP A 177 9.29 7.27 -5.60
CA ASP A 177 9.31 8.21 -4.49
C ASP A 177 9.64 7.47 -3.18
N PHE A 178 9.09 6.26 -2.98
CA PHE A 178 9.36 5.41 -1.84
C PHE A 178 10.81 4.91 -1.82
N ASP A 179 11.33 4.41 -2.94
CA ASP A 179 12.72 3.99 -3.06
C ASP A 179 13.69 5.17 -2.77
N ALA A 180 13.37 6.36 -3.29
CA ALA A 180 14.18 7.56 -3.01
C ALA A 180 14.18 7.93 -1.52
N ALA A 181 13.05 7.78 -0.82
CA ALA A 181 12.98 8.01 0.62
C ALA A 181 13.81 6.99 1.40
N ILE A 182 13.78 5.70 1.02
CA ILE A 182 14.63 4.66 1.59
C ILE A 182 16.13 5.00 1.39
N GLU A 183 16.52 5.40 0.18
CA GLU A 183 17.91 5.78 -0.12
C GLU A 183 18.38 6.95 0.75
N ARG A 184 17.52 7.94 1.01
CA ARG A 184 17.83 9.08 1.89
C ARG A 184 18.09 8.65 3.32
N VAL A 185 17.22 7.81 3.91
CA VAL A 185 17.41 7.29 5.27
C VAL A 185 18.71 6.50 5.35
N ASN A 186 18.96 5.58 4.40
CA ASN A 186 20.20 4.80 4.35
C ASN A 186 21.46 5.65 4.25
N ALA A 187 21.40 6.79 3.56
CA ALA A 187 22.53 7.72 3.43
C ALA A 187 22.76 8.55 4.71
N ALA A 188 21.71 8.82 5.47
CA ALA A 188 21.76 9.68 6.67
C ALA A 188 21.98 8.90 7.96
N TYR A 189 21.57 7.63 8.03
CA TYR A 189 21.69 6.78 9.22
C TYR A 189 23.15 6.40 9.49
N SER A 190 23.53 6.46 10.76
CA SER A 190 24.82 5.94 11.26
C SER A 190 24.61 4.62 12.00
N ALA A 191 25.31 3.56 11.59
CA ALA A 191 25.26 2.27 12.27
C ALA A 191 25.78 2.29 13.73
N ASP A 192 26.44 3.38 14.13
CA ASP A 192 26.85 3.60 15.52
C ASP A 192 25.68 4.08 16.40
N ASP A 193 24.58 4.57 15.80
CA ASP A 193 23.39 5.04 16.50
C ASP A 193 22.41 3.88 16.73
N SER A 194 21.88 3.79 17.94
CA SER A 194 20.86 2.79 18.30
C SER A 194 19.45 3.36 18.14
N VAL A 195 18.53 2.52 17.66
CA VAL A 195 17.14 2.88 17.36
C VAL A 195 16.19 2.07 18.25
N MET A 196 15.15 2.73 18.74
CA MET A 196 14.00 2.10 19.39
C MET A 196 12.73 2.51 18.66
N ALA A 197 11.76 1.61 18.57
CA ALA A 197 10.44 1.90 18.04
C ALA A 197 9.38 1.70 19.12
N VAL A 198 8.42 2.63 19.21
CA VAL A 198 7.35 2.60 20.21
C VAL A 198 6.00 3.02 19.60
N ILE A 199 4.93 2.53 20.23
CA ILE A 199 3.56 2.92 19.94
C ILE A 199 3.02 3.60 21.19
N THR A 200 2.41 4.79 21.05
CA THR A 200 1.69 5.43 22.16
C THR A 200 0.19 5.18 22.02
N SER A 201 -0.44 4.73 23.12
CA SER A 201 -1.86 4.46 23.18
C SER A 201 -2.37 4.57 24.62
N GLY A 202 -3.50 5.28 24.85
CA GLY A 202 -4.06 5.49 26.19
C GLY A 202 -3.15 6.27 27.15
N GLY A 203 -2.16 7.00 26.65
CA GLY A 203 -1.13 7.67 27.45
C GLY A 203 0.00 6.74 27.93
N GLU A 204 0.03 5.50 27.47
CA GLU A 204 1.06 4.50 27.75
C GLU A 204 2.01 4.35 26.55
N ILE A 205 3.19 3.77 26.80
CA ILE A 205 4.21 3.50 25.77
C ILE A 205 4.34 1.99 25.61
N GLY A 206 3.99 1.48 24.44
CA GLY A 206 4.21 0.10 24.02
C GLY A 206 5.47 -0.02 23.16
N TYR A 207 6.15 -1.15 23.25
CA TYR A 207 7.33 -1.46 22.46
C TYR A 207 6.96 -2.08 21.10
N SER A 208 7.51 -1.56 20.03
CA SER A 208 7.42 -2.18 18.71
C SER A 208 8.75 -2.86 18.40
N ALA A 209 8.78 -4.17 18.55
CA ALA A 209 10.02 -4.94 18.46
C ALA A 209 10.56 -4.98 17.01
N PRO A 210 11.90 -5.04 16.82
CA PRO A 210 12.51 -5.22 15.51
C PRO A 210 11.94 -6.43 14.77
N SER A 211 11.69 -6.28 13.48
CA SER A 211 11.14 -7.25 12.53
C SER A 211 9.70 -7.71 12.82
N VAL A 212 9.29 -7.81 14.09
CA VAL A 212 8.01 -8.41 14.51
C VAL A 212 6.95 -7.34 14.83
N GLY A 213 7.34 -6.28 15.53
CA GLY A 213 6.40 -5.26 16.02
C GLY A 213 5.64 -4.60 14.87
N ARG A 214 4.34 -4.44 15.08
CA ARG A 214 3.45 -3.84 14.09
C ARG A 214 3.96 -2.49 13.61
N THR A 215 3.79 -2.19 12.32
CA THR A 215 4.04 -0.89 11.65
C THR A 215 5.52 -0.50 11.63
N LEU A 216 6.19 -0.44 12.77
CA LEU A 216 7.57 0.04 12.90
C LEU A 216 8.62 -1.08 12.92
N GLY A 217 8.24 -2.30 13.31
CA GLY A 217 9.16 -3.45 13.37
C GLY A 217 9.87 -3.75 12.04
N PRO A 218 9.15 -3.81 10.91
CA PRO A 218 9.74 -4.07 9.60
C PRO A 218 10.80 -3.05 9.16
N LEU A 219 10.83 -1.85 9.75
CA LEU A 219 11.79 -0.81 9.41
C LEU A 219 13.22 -1.18 9.81
N PHE A 220 13.36 -2.02 10.84
CA PHE A 220 14.69 -2.53 11.24
C PHE A 220 15.31 -3.41 10.15
N ASP A 221 14.48 -4.17 9.43
CA ASP A 221 14.96 -5.00 8.32
C ASP A 221 15.23 -4.17 7.05
N ILE A 222 14.43 -3.13 6.79
CA ILE A 222 14.61 -2.24 5.63
C ILE A 222 15.91 -1.43 5.72
N PHE A 223 16.24 -0.95 6.93
CA PHE A 223 17.35 -0.01 7.15
C PHE A 223 18.56 -0.61 7.87
N ASP A 224 18.51 -1.90 8.24
CA ASP A 224 19.53 -2.55 9.07
C ASP A 224 19.81 -1.76 10.36
N PHE A 225 18.74 -1.30 11.03
CA PHE A 225 18.88 -0.49 12.24
C PHE A 225 19.45 -1.29 13.40
N THR A 226 20.41 -0.69 14.11
CA THR A 226 20.91 -1.21 15.38
C THR A 226 19.84 -1.05 16.46
N ALA A 227 19.21 -2.13 16.89
CA ALA A 227 18.19 -2.09 17.93
C ALA A 227 18.79 -1.69 19.29
N ALA A 228 18.21 -0.68 19.96
CA ALA A 228 18.60 -0.27 21.31
C ALA A 228 18.20 -1.32 22.36
N LEU A 229 17.15 -2.08 22.08
CA LEU A 229 16.63 -3.15 22.93
C LEU A 229 16.13 -4.30 22.05
N ASP A 230 16.40 -5.52 22.50
CA ASP A 230 15.86 -6.74 21.91
C ASP A 230 15.16 -7.54 23.02
N VAL A 231 13.89 -7.88 22.82
CA VAL A 231 13.05 -8.61 23.77
C VAL A 231 12.62 -9.93 23.14
N SER A 232 12.85 -11.02 23.83
CA SER A 232 12.69 -12.39 23.30
C SER A 232 11.25 -12.87 23.11
N GLU A 233 10.25 -12.15 23.62
CA GLU A 233 8.81 -12.48 23.52
C GLU A 233 8.06 -11.24 23.05
N SER A 234 8.17 -10.94 21.75
CA SER A 234 7.52 -9.80 21.12
C SER A 234 6.37 -10.24 20.22
N SER A 235 5.42 -9.34 19.98
CA SER A 235 4.21 -9.59 19.21
C SER A 235 3.90 -8.46 18.20
N GLU A 236 2.86 -8.68 17.40
CA GLU A 236 2.28 -7.66 16.50
C GLU A 236 1.12 -6.90 17.19
N ASP A 237 1.14 -6.78 18.52
CA ASP A 237 0.05 -6.09 19.22
C ASP A 237 -0.09 -4.65 18.73
N HIS A 238 -1.33 -4.24 18.51
CA HIS A 238 -1.66 -2.93 17.94
C HIS A 238 -1.44 -1.74 18.88
N GLN A 239 -1.11 -2.00 20.13
CA GLN A 239 -0.71 -1.01 21.13
C GLN A 239 0.79 -1.12 21.47
N GLY A 240 1.49 -2.08 20.83
CA GLY A 240 2.84 -2.48 21.18
C GLY A 240 2.89 -3.40 22.40
N ASP A 241 4.02 -4.06 22.59
CA ASP A 241 4.24 -4.94 23.73
C ASP A 241 4.43 -4.12 25.02
N ASP A 242 3.97 -4.68 26.13
CA ASP A 242 4.15 -4.07 27.45
C ASP A 242 5.65 -3.99 27.83
N ILE A 243 6.12 -2.79 28.07
CA ILE A 243 7.51 -2.52 28.45
C ILE A 243 7.55 -1.47 29.56
N SER A 244 8.42 -1.66 30.54
CA SER A 244 8.61 -0.61 31.54
C SER A 244 9.38 0.58 30.98
N VAL A 245 8.96 1.79 31.35
CA VAL A 245 9.63 3.05 30.96
C VAL A 245 11.10 3.06 31.42
N GLU A 246 11.39 2.38 32.55
CA GLU A 246 12.76 2.20 33.05
C GLU A 246 13.61 1.31 32.15
N ALA A 247 13.01 0.31 31.48
CA ALA A 247 13.74 -0.50 30.49
C ALA A 247 14.08 0.31 29.25
N ILE A 248 13.17 1.17 28.78
CA ILE A 248 13.43 2.14 27.71
C ILE A 248 14.57 3.07 28.13
N ALA A 249 14.50 3.65 29.33
CA ALA A 249 15.52 4.55 29.84
C ALA A 249 16.89 3.86 29.99
N ALA A 250 16.91 2.60 30.41
CA ALA A 250 18.15 1.83 30.58
C ALA A 250 18.82 1.45 29.25
N SER A 251 18.02 1.22 28.19
CA SER A 251 18.55 0.95 26.84
C SER A 251 19.15 2.18 26.18
N ASN A 252 18.74 3.38 26.59
CA ASN A 252 19.25 4.68 26.18
C ASN A 252 19.41 4.85 24.65
N PRO A 253 18.32 4.72 23.86
CA PRO A 253 18.40 4.84 22.41
C PRO A 253 18.88 6.21 21.94
N ASP A 254 19.56 6.25 20.79
CA ASP A 254 19.95 7.48 20.10
C ASP A 254 18.80 8.08 19.30
N TRP A 255 17.88 7.21 18.79
CA TRP A 255 16.68 7.56 18.08
C TRP A 255 15.46 6.80 18.62
N ILE A 256 14.30 7.45 18.70
CA ILE A 256 13.03 6.81 18.98
C ILE A 256 12.07 7.11 17.83
N LEU A 257 11.60 6.06 17.16
CA LEU A 257 10.54 6.12 16.15
C LEU A 257 9.20 5.90 16.84
N VAL A 258 8.22 6.74 16.56
CA VAL A 258 6.97 6.78 17.31
C VAL A 258 5.78 6.67 16.37
N MET A 259 4.88 5.72 16.61
CA MET A 259 3.53 5.74 16.08
C MET A 259 2.57 6.16 17.20
N ASP A 260 1.89 7.28 17.05
CA ASP A 260 0.82 7.71 17.93
C ASP A 260 -0.52 7.10 17.43
N ARG A 261 -0.89 5.95 18.01
CA ARG A 261 -2.10 5.23 17.61
C ARG A 261 -3.36 6.06 17.84
N ASP A 262 -3.42 6.76 18.95
CA ASP A 262 -4.61 7.47 19.38
C ASP A 262 -4.82 8.77 18.57
N ALA A 263 -3.77 9.31 17.96
CA ALA A 263 -3.89 10.42 17.02
C ALA A 263 -4.81 10.09 15.84
N ALA A 264 -4.84 8.84 15.40
CA ALA A 264 -5.67 8.39 14.28
C ALA A 264 -7.15 8.12 14.66
N ILE A 265 -7.42 7.77 15.93
CA ILE A 265 -8.74 7.25 16.32
C ILE A 265 -9.41 8.03 17.44
N LEU A 266 -8.68 8.86 18.17
CA LEU A 266 -9.15 9.60 19.33
C LEU A 266 -8.79 11.09 19.27
N ALA A 267 -8.40 11.64 18.10
CA ALA A 267 -7.93 13.04 17.97
C ALA A 267 -8.90 14.07 18.57
N ASP A 268 -10.21 13.82 18.49
CA ASP A 268 -11.26 14.69 19.01
C ASP A 268 -11.73 14.32 20.43
N ASP A 269 -11.19 13.23 21.02
CA ASP A 269 -11.56 12.81 22.38
C ASP A 269 -10.83 13.67 23.42
N PRO A 270 -11.54 14.26 24.41
CA PRO A 270 -10.91 15.12 25.42
C PRO A 270 -9.92 14.40 26.35
N THR A 271 -9.86 13.08 26.28
CA THR A 271 -8.91 12.26 27.06
C THR A 271 -7.65 11.92 26.26
N TYR A 272 -7.60 12.26 24.97
CA TYR A 272 -6.43 12.03 24.13
C TYR A 272 -5.22 12.84 24.62
N VAL A 273 -4.10 12.14 24.77
CA VAL A 273 -2.79 12.71 25.11
C VAL A 273 -1.86 12.44 23.93
N GLN A 274 -1.29 13.48 23.36
CA GLN A 274 -0.38 13.34 22.22
C GLN A 274 0.84 12.48 22.57
N GLY A 275 1.26 11.62 21.66
CA GLY A 275 2.45 10.77 21.86
C GLY A 275 3.72 11.58 22.20
N SER A 276 3.85 12.79 21.67
CA SER A 276 4.92 13.74 22.04
C SER A 276 4.86 14.15 23.51
N GLU A 277 3.67 14.41 24.04
CA GLU A 277 3.50 14.76 25.47
C GLU A 277 3.82 13.56 26.36
N VAL A 278 3.46 12.34 25.93
CA VAL A 278 3.75 11.10 26.67
C VAL A 278 5.25 10.87 26.80
N LEU A 279 6.00 11.04 25.71
CA LEU A 279 7.44 10.80 25.68
C LEU A 279 8.28 11.94 26.28
N GLU A 280 8.01 13.17 25.85
CA GLU A 280 8.85 14.34 26.20
C GLU A 280 8.63 14.81 27.65
N ASN A 281 7.42 14.59 28.22
CA ASN A 281 7.14 14.94 29.62
C ASN A 281 7.38 13.80 30.61
N SER A 282 7.86 12.64 30.16
CA SER A 282 8.21 11.52 31.03
C SER A 282 9.47 11.82 31.84
N GLU A 283 9.34 11.93 33.16
CA GLU A 283 10.51 12.10 34.06
C GLU A 283 11.52 10.97 33.90
N ALA A 284 11.06 9.73 33.68
CA ALA A 284 11.92 8.57 33.51
C ALA A 284 12.74 8.61 32.21
N LEU A 285 12.20 9.23 31.14
CA LEU A 285 12.88 9.35 29.86
C LEU A 285 13.71 10.61 29.70
N SER A 286 13.64 11.54 30.63
CA SER A 286 14.34 12.84 30.55
C SER A 286 15.87 12.73 30.42
N GLY A 287 16.44 11.60 30.83
CA GLY A 287 17.88 11.30 30.71
C GLY A 287 18.25 10.56 29.42
N VAL A 288 17.28 10.10 28.62
CA VAL A 288 17.52 9.31 27.40
C VAL A 288 18.12 10.19 26.30
N THR A 289 19.13 9.67 25.61
CA THR A 289 19.85 10.40 24.56
C THR A 289 18.91 10.92 23.46
N ALA A 290 17.98 10.10 23.00
CA ALA A 290 17.01 10.50 21.98
C ALA A 290 16.13 11.69 22.44
N VAL A 291 15.66 11.66 23.69
CA VAL A 291 14.81 12.74 24.24
C VAL A 291 15.63 14.03 24.43
N GLN A 292 16.85 13.92 24.98
CA GLN A 292 17.72 15.08 25.21
C GLN A 292 18.13 15.80 23.92
N ASN A 293 18.30 15.04 22.84
CA ASN A 293 18.74 15.55 21.55
C ASN A 293 17.57 15.90 20.60
N GLY A 294 16.31 15.62 20.99
CA GLY A 294 15.15 15.80 20.12
C GLY A 294 15.12 14.82 18.95
N ASN A 295 15.73 13.64 19.09
CA ASN A 295 15.75 12.59 18.08
C ASN A 295 14.52 11.66 18.21
N LEU A 296 13.34 12.28 18.33
CA LEU A 296 12.04 11.62 18.34
C LEU A 296 11.39 11.86 16.98
N VAL A 297 11.11 10.82 16.22
CA VAL A 297 10.51 10.96 14.89
C VAL A 297 9.14 10.29 14.89
N TYR A 298 8.11 11.09 14.68
CA TYR A 298 6.72 10.66 14.72
C TYR A 298 6.24 10.32 13.33
N MET A 299 5.53 9.21 13.20
CA MET A 299 4.78 8.88 11.98
C MET A 299 3.64 9.88 11.75
N PRO A 300 3.12 10.01 10.52
CA PRO A 300 1.90 10.78 10.26
C PRO A 300 0.78 10.40 11.24
N ALA A 301 0.01 11.39 11.68
CA ALA A 301 -0.99 11.20 12.74
C ALA A 301 -2.07 10.16 12.42
N ASP A 302 -2.33 9.92 11.14
CA ASP A 302 -3.34 8.98 10.65
C ASP A 302 -2.80 7.56 10.38
N THR A 303 -1.52 7.31 10.62
CA THR A 303 -0.82 6.06 10.26
C THR A 303 -1.57 4.81 10.70
N TYR A 304 -2.11 4.76 11.92
CA TYR A 304 -2.77 3.57 12.44
C TYR A 304 -3.96 3.09 11.58
N THR A 305 -4.57 3.99 10.82
CA THR A 305 -5.68 3.70 9.90
C THR A 305 -5.30 3.94 8.43
N ASN A 306 -4.05 4.32 8.13
CA ASN A 306 -3.53 4.63 6.81
C ASN A 306 -2.08 4.12 6.65
N GLU A 307 -1.89 2.79 6.67
CA GLU A 307 -0.55 2.15 6.61
C GLU A 307 -0.08 1.87 5.17
N GLY A 308 -0.35 2.79 4.21
CA GLY A 308 0.01 2.64 2.80
C GLY A 308 1.43 3.10 2.46
N ILE A 309 1.84 2.87 1.21
CA ILE A 309 3.17 3.26 0.71
C ILE A 309 3.43 4.78 0.84
N GLN A 310 2.38 5.62 0.71
CA GLN A 310 2.49 7.07 0.81
C GLN A 310 2.82 7.48 2.25
N THR A 311 2.15 6.90 3.24
CA THR A 311 2.40 7.14 4.66
C THR A 311 3.84 6.79 5.05
N TYR A 312 4.34 5.63 4.59
CA TYR A 312 5.74 5.27 4.83
C TYR A 312 6.72 6.17 4.08
N THR A 313 6.40 6.61 2.86
CA THR A 313 7.22 7.56 2.11
C THR A 313 7.34 8.90 2.85
N GLU A 314 6.24 9.41 3.39
CA GLU A 314 6.22 10.64 4.20
C GLU A 314 7.08 10.47 5.45
N PHE A 315 6.87 9.38 6.18
CA PHE A 315 7.64 9.09 7.38
C PHE A 315 9.14 8.94 7.11
N PHE A 316 9.54 8.22 6.05
CA PHE A 316 10.96 8.04 5.71
C PHE A 316 11.62 9.36 5.32
N ASN A 317 10.90 10.23 4.62
CA ASN A 317 11.40 11.58 4.35
C ASN A 317 11.59 12.39 5.63
N ALA A 318 10.64 12.37 6.56
CA ALA A 318 10.76 13.03 7.85
C ALA A 318 11.92 12.47 8.68
N LEU A 319 12.11 11.15 8.68
CA LEU A 319 13.21 10.49 9.35
C LEU A 319 14.56 10.87 8.74
N ALA A 320 14.66 10.88 7.41
CA ALA A 320 15.87 11.33 6.72
C ALA A 320 16.19 12.79 7.04
N ASP A 321 15.21 13.69 7.00
CA ASP A 321 15.37 15.10 7.34
C ASP A 321 15.93 15.28 8.78
N ALA A 322 15.38 14.52 9.74
CA ALA A 322 15.84 14.54 11.13
C ALA A 322 17.28 14.03 11.27
N MET A 323 17.64 12.94 10.58
CA MET A 323 18.99 12.38 10.61
C MET A 323 20.01 13.27 9.89
N GLU A 324 19.64 13.84 8.73
CA GLU A 324 20.49 14.77 7.97
C GLU A 324 20.77 16.06 8.77
N ALA A 325 19.81 16.55 9.55
CA ALA A 325 20.00 17.73 10.40
C ALA A 325 20.99 17.51 11.56
N LYS A 326 21.23 16.26 11.97
CA LYS A 326 22.17 15.86 13.02
C LYS A 326 23.61 15.76 12.51
N ASN A 327 23.80 15.41 11.23
CA ASN A 327 25.10 15.20 10.58
C ASN A 327 25.72 16.55 10.09
#